data_1755972a46c025d58c7d3c00838ad7e0
#
_entry.id   1755972a46c025d58c7d3c00838ad7e0
#
_cell.length_a   1.000
_cell.length_b   1.000
_cell.length_c   1.000
_cell.angle_alpha   90.00
_cell.angle_beta   90.00
_cell.angle_gamma   90.00
#
_symmetry.space_group_name_H-M   'P 1'
#
loop_
_entity.id
_entity.type
_entity.pdbx_description
1 polymer ?
#
loop_
_entity_poly.entity_id
_entity_poly.type
_entity_poly.pdbx_seq_one_letter_code
_entity_poly.pdbx_strand_id
1 'polypeptide(L)'
;MAAEATTRTWSDVQGRKVQATFQGIDGQFIMLQTADGKIHRLPMKNLSDDDQKLALSLPAPQLSLPIDSTVAESAARIDAIVNKMLVKKGLTPNPTTTDEQFIRRAYLSIAGRIPSFDEVSAFLADPQPTRRAKVIDMLLDSPGRQSHLFNYFADMFRVSDPNNGGFVSAQPYITWLKEQIGKNRPYNELVRDMLGATGKPWDNGATGYLLRDRGMLLDNLANTFSIFLGTDVACAQCHDHPFSDWTQMQFYQL
;
A
#
# COMPACT_ATOMS: atom_id res chain seq x y z
N MET A 1 1.71 -20.89 12.04
CA MET A 1 3.07 -21.02 12.68
C MET A 1 3.97 -20.09 11.90
N ALA A 2 4.39 -18.98 12.49
CA ALA A 2 5.39 -18.09 11.90
C ALA A 2 6.72 -18.87 11.82
N ALA A 3 7.33 -18.92 10.65
CA ALA A 3 8.67 -19.49 10.51
C ALA A 3 9.64 -18.58 11.31
N GLU A 4 10.24 -19.12 12.37
CA GLU A 4 11.29 -18.42 13.10
C GLU A 4 12.39 -18.02 12.13
N ALA A 5 12.81 -16.75 12.20
CA ALA A 5 13.90 -16.23 11.39
C ALA A 5 15.20 -16.93 11.80
N THR A 6 15.55 -18.00 11.08
CA THR A 6 16.68 -18.85 11.43
C THR A 6 17.97 -18.23 10.93
N THR A 7 18.89 -17.94 11.85
CA THR A 7 20.25 -17.53 11.51
C THR A 7 21.01 -18.72 10.90
N ARG A 8 21.62 -18.51 9.74
CA ARG A 8 22.38 -19.55 9.03
C ARG A 8 23.68 -19.00 8.45
N THR A 9 24.54 -19.91 7.98
CA THR A 9 25.76 -19.55 7.26
C THR A 9 25.46 -19.36 5.78
N TRP A 10 25.79 -18.19 5.24
CA TRP A 10 25.74 -17.82 3.83
C TRP A 10 27.15 -17.81 3.26
N SER A 11 27.32 -18.28 2.03
CA SER A 11 28.61 -18.36 1.34
C SER A 11 28.59 -17.49 0.10
N ASP A 12 29.67 -16.78 -0.16
CA ASP A 12 29.84 -16.05 -1.41
C ASP A 12 30.54 -16.90 -2.49
N VAL A 13 30.62 -16.37 -3.71
CA VAL A 13 31.29 -17.02 -4.86
C VAL A 13 32.79 -17.28 -4.63
N GLN A 14 33.42 -16.67 -3.61
CA GLN A 14 34.83 -16.86 -3.24
C GLN A 14 34.96 -17.83 -2.07
N GLY A 15 33.86 -18.44 -1.59
CA GLY A 15 33.84 -19.37 -0.47
C GLY A 15 33.93 -18.72 0.91
N ARG A 16 33.87 -17.39 1.01
CA ARG A 16 33.80 -16.68 2.30
C ARG A 16 32.43 -16.90 2.94
N LYS A 17 32.40 -17.06 4.25
CA LYS A 17 31.18 -17.41 4.98
C LYS A 17 30.78 -16.29 5.95
N VAL A 18 29.49 -16.01 6.05
CA VAL A 18 28.91 -15.09 7.02
C VAL A 18 27.69 -15.73 7.70
N GLN A 19 27.58 -15.56 9.01
CA GLN A 19 26.38 -15.95 9.74
C GLN A 19 25.41 -14.78 9.75
N ALA A 20 24.24 -14.97 9.16
CA ALA A 20 23.21 -13.94 9.08
C ALA A 20 21.83 -14.54 8.94
N THR A 21 20.83 -13.75 9.33
CA THR A 21 19.41 -14.06 9.19
C THR A 21 18.89 -13.47 7.89
N PHE A 22 18.23 -14.26 7.08
CA PHE A 22 17.57 -13.79 5.85
C PHE A 22 16.46 -12.80 6.16
N GLN A 23 16.51 -11.63 5.52
CA GLN A 23 15.54 -10.53 5.69
C GLN A 23 14.73 -10.25 4.41
N GLY A 24 15.01 -10.96 3.32
CA GLY A 24 14.26 -10.81 2.06
C GLY A 24 15.14 -10.55 0.85
N ILE A 25 14.48 -10.41 -0.28
CA ILE A 25 15.08 -10.05 -1.57
C ILE A 25 14.50 -8.71 -2.01
N ASP A 26 15.37 -7.80 -2.46
CA ASP A 26 15.02 -6.50 -3.01
C ASP A 26 15.62 -6.40 -4.42
N GLY A 27 14.83 -6.73 -5.43
CA GLY A 27 15.28 -6.85 -6.82
C GLY A 27 16.41 -7.87 -6.96
N GLN A 28 17.60 -7.43 -7.39
CA GLN A 28 18.80 -8.26 -7.54
C GLN A 28 19.64 -8.38 -6.26
N PHE A 29 19.14 -7.89 -5.13
CA PHE A 29 19.86 -7.85 -3.87
C PHE A 29 19.21 -8.75 -2.83
N ILE A 30 20.01 -9.46 -2.07
CA ILE A 30 19.61 -10.15 -0.85
C ILE A 30 19.86 -9.26 0.35
N MET A 31 18.96 -9.26 1.30
CA MET A 31 19.10 -8.58 2.58
C MET A 31 19.36 -9.58 3.68
N LEU A 32 20.54 -9.46 4.32
CA LEU A 32 21.00 -10.33 5.38
C LEU A 32 21.29 -9.53 6.64
N GLN A 33 20.73 -9.95 7.78
CA GLN A 33 20.97 -9.32 9.08
C GLN A 33 22.02 -10.11 9.86
N THR A 34 23.12 -9.46 10.20
CA THR A 34 24.18 -10.03 11.03
C THR A 34 23.82 -9.95 12.53
N ALA A 35 24.56 -10.69 13.37
CA ALA A 35 24.29 -10.79 14.81
C ALA A 35 24.36 -9.43 15.56
N ASP A 36 25.08 -8.45 15.00
CA ASP A 36 25.12 -7.06 15.50
C ASP A 36 23.87 -6.22 15.14
N GLY A 37 22.87 -6.84 14.50
CA GLY A 37 21.62 -6.22 14.10
C GLY A 37 21.69 -5.40 12.81
N LYS A 38 22.86 -5.32 12.15
CA LYS A 38 23.01 -4.59 10.89
C LYS A 38 22.45 -5.40 9.71
N ILE A 39 21.71 -4.72 8.84
CA ILE A 39 21.23 -5.31 7.59
C ILE A 39 22.20 -4.94 6.46
N HIS A 40 22.73 -5.97 5.82
CA HIS A 40 23.60 -5.85 4.66
C HIS A 40 22.81 -6.14 3.39
N ARG A 41 22.87 -5.24 2.43
CA ARG A 41 22.28 -5.38 1.10
C ARG A 41 23.37 -5.83 0.15
N LEU A 42 23.34 -7.08 -0.28
CA LEU A 42 24.35 -7.70 -1.12
C LEU A 42 23.77 -8.11 -2.47
N PRO A 43 24.48 -7.90 -3.60
CA PRO A 43 24.03 -8.41 -4.89
C PRO A 43 23.87 -9.94 -4.83
N MET A 44 22.74 -10.47 -5.29
CA MET A 44 22.46 -11.91 -5.30
C MET A 44 23.54 -12.71 -6.00
N LYS A 45 24.06 -12.20 -7.12
CA LYS A 45 25.17 -12.81 -7.88
C LYS A 45 26.47 -13.01 -7.11
N ASN A 46 26.64 -12.36 -5.96
CA ASN A 46 27.81 -12.52 -5.11
C ASN A 46 27.69 -13.72 -4.17
N LEU A 47 26.53 -14.36 -4.05
CA LEU A 47 26.34 -15.58 -3.30
C LEU A 47 26.71 -16.81 -4.13
N SER A 48 27.04 -17.91 -3.45
CA SER A 48 27.18 -19.22 -4.09
C SER A 48 25.88 -19.64 -4.77
N ASP A 49 25.94 -20.45 -5.83
CA ASP A 49 24.75 -20.91 -6.57
C ASP A 49 23.73 -21.61 -5.69
N ASP A 50 24.19 -22.36 -4.67
CA ASP A 50 23.31 -23.04 -3.73
C ASP A 50 22.59 -22.05 -2.81
N ASP A 51 23.29 -21.01 -2.34
CA ASP A 51 22.69 -19.97 -1.51
C ASP A 51 21.77 -19.03 -2.31
N GLN A 52 22.03 -18.81 -3.60
CA GLN A 52 21.10 -18.10 -4.49
C GLN A 52 19.78 -18.88 -4.64
N LYS A 53 19.86 -20.19 -4.96
CA LYS A 53 18.67 -21.05 -5.09
C LYS A 53 17.88 -21.11 -3.79
N LEU A 54 18.59 -21.21 -2.67
CA LEU A 54 17.96 -21.24 -1.37
C LEU A 54 17.28 -19.92 -1.04
N ALA A 55 17.95 -18.77 -1.26
CA ALA A 55 17.35 -17.45 -1.03
C ALA A 55 16.04 -17.28 -1.78
N LEU A 56 15.96 -17.74 -3.04
CA LEU A 56 14.76 -17.71 -3.87
C LEU A 56 13.66 -18.66 -3.36
N SER A 57 14.00 -19.72 -2.63
CA SER A 57 13.05 -20.68 -2.08
C SER A 57 12.54 -20.30 -0.67
N LEU A 58 13.23 -19.38 0.01
CA LEU A 58 12.82 -18.95 1.34
C LEU A 58 11.62 -18.01 1.22
N PRO A 59 10.59 -18.20 2.06
CA PRO A 59 9.50 -17.24 2.12
C PRO A 59 10.09 -15.89 2.53
N ALA A 60 9.68 -14.82 1.84
CA ALA A 60 10.01 -13.48 2.28
C ALA A 60 9.58 -13.36 3.76
N PRO A 61 10.48 -12.89 4.66
CA PRO A 61 10.07 -12.66 6.03
C PRO A 61 8.89 -11.70 5.96
N GLN A 62 7.73 -12.19 6.34
CA GLN A 62 6.62 -11.29 6.59
C GLN A 62 7.12 -10.35 7.67
N LEU A 63 7.15 -9.06 7.39
CA LEU A 63 7.19 -8.05 8.43
C LEU A 63 5.90 -8.25 9.25
N SER A 64 5.94 -9.24 10.12
CA SER A 64 4.88 -9.44 11.11
C SER A 64 5.05 -8.32 12.13
N LEU A 65 4.49 -7.17 11.82
CA LEU A 65 4.01 -6.30 12.88
C LEU A 65 3.15 -7.20 13.77
N PRO A 66 3.34 -7.21 15.09
CA PRO A 66 2.46 -7.94 15.97
C PRO A 66 1.04 -7.52 15.60
N ILE A 67 0.24 -8.47 15.11
CA ILE A 67 -1.13 -8.23 14.64
C ILE A 67 -2.01 -7.71 15.79
N ASP A 68 -1.54 -7.83 17.03
CA ASP A 68 -2.21 -7.43 18.27
C ASP A 68 -1.75 -6.08 18.84
N SER A 69 -0.93 -5.28 18.13
CA SER A 69 -0.60 -3.95 18.63
C SER A 69 -1.80 -3.02 18.46
N THR A 70 -2.17 -2.32 19.52
CA THR A 70 -3.19 -1.28 19.46
C THR A 70 -2.76 -0.15 18.53
N VAL A 71 -3.73 0.63 18.02
CA VAL A 71 -3.45 1.82 17.20
C VAL A 71 -2.48 2.77 17.92
N ALA A 72 -2.65 2.93 19.24
CA ALA A 72 -1.80 3.79 20.07
C ALA A 72 -0.34 3.29 20.15
N GLU A 73 -0.13 1.98 20.32
CA GLU A 73 1.21 1.39 20.34
C GLU A 73 1.90 1.50 18.97
N SER A 74 1.15 1.30 17.89
CA SER A 74 1.68 1.46 16.53
C SER A 74 2.06 2.90 16.26
N ALA A 75 1.24 3.87 16.64
CA ALA A 75 1.54 5.30 16.53
C ALA A 75 2.78 5.68 17.34
N ALA A 76 2.88 5.22 18.61
CA ALA A 76 4.04 5.50 19.46
C ALA A 76 5.35 4.94 18.86
N ARG A 77 5.32 3.79 18.19
CA ARG A 77 6.48 3.24 17.49
C ARG A 77 6.90 4.09 16.29
N ILE A 78 5.94 4.59 15.51
CA ILE A 78 6.21 5.52 14.40
C ILE A 78 6.85 6.79 14.95
N ASP A 79 6.26 7.38 16.00
CA ASP A 79 6.78 8.59 16.64
C ASP A 79 8.21 8.40 17.16
N ALA A 80 8.50 7.25 17.77
CA ALA A 80 9.86 6.94 18.24
C ALA A 80 10.88 6.89 17.09
N ILE A 81 10.52 6.31 15.94
CA ILE A 81 11.38 6.26 14.75
C ILE A 81 11.61 7.66 14.20
N VAL A 82 10.56 8.46 14.06
CA VAL A 82 10.63 9.84 13.56
C VAL A 82 11.50 10.70 14.50
N ASN A 83 11.24 10.64 15.81
CA ASN A 83 12.00 11.40 16.82
C ASN A 83 13.49 11.01 16.82
N LYS A 84 13.80 9.71 16.71
CA LYS A 84 15.20 9.26 16.59
C LYS A 84 15.91 9.88 15.38
N MET A 85 15.19 9.99 14.26
CA MET A 85 15.76 10.62 13.05
C MET A 85 15.93 12.13 13.21
N LEU A 86 14.96 12.82 13.82
CA LEU A 86 15.06 14.26 14.12
C LEU A 86 16.27 14.55 15.00
N VAL A 87 16.44 13.81 16.10
CA VAL A 87 17.59 13.94 17.00
C VAL A 87 18.90 13.71 16.25
N LYS A 88 18.98 12.65 15.42
CA LYS A 88 20.18 12.38 14.60
C LYS A 88 20.55 13.54 13.67
N LYS A 89 19.55 14.29 13.19
CA LYS A 89 19.73 15.44 12.29
C LYS A 89 19.85 16.79 13.05
N GLY A 90 19.83 16.80 14.38
CA GLY A 90 19.85 18.02 15.19
C GLY A 90 18.60 18.89 15.02
N LEU A 91 17.47 18.29 14.64
CA LEU A 91 16.20 19.00 14.43
C LEU A 91 15.28 18.83 15.65
N THR A 92 14.51 19.88 15.95
CA THR A 92 13.48 19.88 16.99
C THR A 92 12.11 19.74 16.33
N PRO A 93 11.21 18.89 16.85
CA PRO A 93 9.84 18.81 16.37
C PRO A 93 9.10 20.15 16.48
N ASN A 94 8.23 20.44 15.53
CA ASN A 94 7.32 21.57 15.66
C ASN A 94 6.38 21.39 16.87
N PRO A 95 5.89 22.47 17.47
CA PRO A 95 4.89 22.38 18.54
C PRO A 95 3.60 21.69 18.04
N THR A 96 2.86 21.11 18.98
CA THR A 96 1.56 20.51 18.68
C THR A 96 0.62 21.56 18.09
N THR A 97 -0.15 21.19 17.06
CA THR A 97 -1.13 22.07 16.43
C THR A 97 -2.20 22.57 17.41
N THR A 98 -2.67 23.81 17.20
CA THR A 98 -3.83 24.32 17.95
C THR A 98 -5.09 23.51 17.63
N ASP A 99 -6.14 23.67 18.43
CA ASP A 99 -7.39 22.95 18.21
C ASP A 99 -8.11 23.38 16.93
N GLU A 100 -8.02 24.66 16.56
CA GLU A 100 -8.56 25.20 15.31
C GLU A 100 -7.82 24.58 14.09
N GLN A 101 -6.51 24.50 14.17
CA GLN A 101 -5.70 23.86 13.13
C GLN A 101 -6.00 22.36 13.04
N PHE A 102 -6.15 21.71 14.21
CA PHE A 102 -6.43 20.29 14.30
C PHE A 102 -7.77 19.93 13.64
N ILE A 103 -8.87 20.61 14.04
CA ILE A 103 -10.19 20.29 13.48
C ILE A 103 -10.24 20.50 11.97
N ARG A 104 -9.66 21.62 11.47
CA ARG A 104 -9.57 21.86 10.05
C ARG A 104 -8.84 20.75 9.30
N ARG A 105 -7.69 20.30 9.83
CA ARG A 105 -6.89 19.23 9.22
C ARG A 105 -7.61 17.89 9.27
N ALA A 106 -8.25 17.54 10.39
CA ALA A 106 -9.02 16.31 10.55
C ALA A 106 -10.14 16.21 9.49
N TYR A 107 -10.93 17.28 9.32
CA TYR A 107 -11.99 17.33 8.31
C TYR A 107 -11.46 17.22 6.89
N LEU A 108 -10.40 17.96 6.55
CA LEU A 108 -9.78 17.89 5.22
C LEU A 108 -9.22 16.50 4.92
N SER A 109 -8.55 15.88 5.88
CA SER A 109 -7.88 14.58 5.66
C SER A 109 -8.86 13.40 5.64
N ILE A 110 -9.94 13.46 6.44
CA ILE A 110 -10.86 12.32 6.58
C ILE A 110 -12.09 12.51 5.68
N ALA A 111 -12.71 13.69 5.70
CA ALA A 111 -13.97 13.95 5.00
C ALA A 111 -13.82 14.74 3.69
N GLY A 112 -12.60 15.20 3.34
CA GLY A 112 -12.32 15.92 2.11
C GLY A 112 -12.95 17.33 2.03
N ARG A 113 -13.38 17.89 3.16
CA ARG A 113 -14.00 19.23 3.26
C ARG A 113 -13.51 20.00 4.47
N ILE A 114 -13.73 21.28 4.49
CA ILE A 114 -13.55 22.09 5.70
C ILE A 114 -14.75 21.88 6.66
N PRO A 115 -14.54 22.01 7.99
CA PRO A 115 -15.66 22.01 8.94
C PRO A 115 -16.52 23.27 8.76
N SER A 116 -17.81 23.17 9.07
CA SER A 116 -18.70 24.32 9.18
C SER A 116 -18.40 25.14 10.44
N PHE A 117 -18.94 26.35 10.53
CA PHE A 117 -18.82 27.18 11.72
C PHE A 117 -19.39 26.49 12.98
N ASP A 118 -20.55 25.84 12.86
CA ASP A 118 -21.18 25.13 13.98
C ASP A 118 -20.33 23.93 14.45
N GLU A 119 -19.75 23.18 13.51
CA GLU A 119 -18.84 22.05 13.81
C GLU A 119 -17.59 22.52 14.57
N VAL A 120 -17.00 23.65 14.14
CA VAL A 120 -15.84 24.24 14.84
C VAL A 120 -16.26 24.73 16.23
N SER A 121 -17.37 25.44 16.33
CA SER A 121 -17.86 26.01 17.60
C SER A 121 -18.18 24.92 18.61
N ALA A 122 -18.85 23.86 18.18
CA ALA A 122 -19.16 22.72 19.02
C ALA A 122 -17.89 21.99 19.52
N PHE A 123 -16.92 21.80 18.64
CA PHE A 123 -15.65 21.17 18.99
C PHE A 123 -14.84 22.01 20.00
N LEU A 124 -14.76 23.33 19.81
CA LEU A 124 -14.02 24.22 20.73
C LEU A 124 -14.72 24.37 22.08
N ALA A 125 -16.05 24.24 22.12
CA ALA A 125 -16.84 24.30 23.35
C ALA A 125 -16.78 22.99 24.16
N ASP A 126 -16.36 21.85 23.56
CA ASP A 126 -16.25 20.58 24.29
C ASP A 126 -15.04 20.63 25.26
N PRO A 127 -15.25 20.62 26.59
CA PRO A 127 -14.17 20.68 27.56
C PRO A 127 -13.43 19.35 27.74
N GLN A 128 -13.87 18.28 27.07
CA GLN A 128 -13.32 16.93 27.26
C GLN A 128 -11.93 16.80 26.67
N PRO A 129 -10.96 16.22 27.40
CA PRO A 129 -9.60 15.99 26.87
C PRO A 129 -9.59 15.04 25.67
N THR A 130 -10.64 14.24 25.50
CA THR A 130 -10.82 13.27 24.41
C THR A 130 -11.49 13.86 23.16
N ARG A 131 -11.80 15.17 23.12
CA ARG A 131 -12.52 15.80 22.01
C ARG A 131 -11.87 15.58 20.63
N ARG A 132 -10.53 15.54 20.57
CA ARG A 132 -9.81 15.27 19.33
C ARG A 132 -10.03 13.84 18.83
N ALA A 133 -9.99 12.85 19.73
CA ALA A 133 -10.28 11.46 19.39
C ALA A 133 -11.74 11.28 18.94
N LYS A 134 -12.68 11.87 19.69
CA LYS A 134 -14.12 11.82 19.33
C LYS A 134 -14.42 12.36 17.94
N VAL A 135 -13.79 13.48 17.57
CA VAL A 135 -13.98 14.07 16.23
C VAL A 135 -13.40 13.16 15.14
N ILE A 136 -12.26 12.51 15.39
CA ILE A 136 -11.69 11.54 14.45
C ILE A 136 -12.67 10.36 14.27
N ASP A 137 -13.14 9.76 15.37
CA ASP A 137 -14.06 8.61 15.31
C ASP A 137 -15.34 8.98 14.56
N MET A 138 -15.94 10.13 14.90
CA MET A 138 -17.13 10.64 14.21
C MET A 138 -16.90 10.81 12.69
N LEU A 139 -15.75 11.36 12.29
CA LEU A 139 -15.42 11.55 10.89
C LEU A 139 -15.16 10.23 10.16
N LEU A 140 -14.54 9.27 10.83
CA LEU A 140 -14.29 7.93 10.26
C LEU A 140 -15.59 7.17 9.98
N ASP A 141 -16.66 7.42 10.72
CA ASP A 141 -17.98 6.83 10.49
C ASP A 141 -18.89 7.67 9.57
N SER A 142 -18.39 8.81 9.08
CA SER A 142 -19.19 9.75 8.32
C SER A 142 -19.35 9.39 6.83
N PRO A 143 -20.46 9.80 6.18
CA PRO A 143 -20.59 9.73 4.72
C PRO A 143 -19.51 10.54 3.99
N GLY A 144 -18.97 11.59 4.63
CA GLY A 144 -17.86 12.38 4.12
C GLY A 144 -16.61 11.55 3.87
N ARG A 145 -16.24 10.65 4.81
CA ARG A 145 -15.12 9.71 4.61
C ARG A 145 -15.36 8.80 3.42
N GLN A 146 -16.54 8.23 3.31
CA GLN A 146 -16.87 7.35 2.18
C GLN A 146 -16.71 8.08 0.84
N SER A 147 -17.22 9.30 0.74
CA SER A 147 -17.12 10.11 -0.47
C SER A 147 -15.66 10.49 -0.78
N HIS A 148 -14.90 10.88 0.23
CA HIS A 148 -13.50 11.26 0.07
C HIS A 148 -12.62 10.08 -0.35
N LEU A 149 -12.77 8.93 0.31
CA LEU A 149 -12.07 7.71 -0.08
C LEU A 149 -12.49 7.19 -1.45
N PHE A 150 -13.78 7.34 -1.82
CA PHE A 150 -14.22 6.98 -3.16
C PHE A 150 -13.47 7.80 -4.22
N ASN A 151 -13.31 9.11 -4.04
CA ASN A 151 -12.56 9.93 -5.00
C ASN A 151 -11.11 9.47 -5.13
N TYR A 152 -10.45 9.16 -4.01
CA TYR A 152 -9.08 8.64 -4.00
C TYR A 152 -8.96 7.30 -4.74
N PHE A 153 -9.84 6.34 -4.44
CA PHE A 153 -9.81 5.04 -5.10
C PHE A 153 -10.28 5.11 -6.55
N ALA A 154 -11.25 5.98 -6.86
CA ALA A 154 -11.73 6.19 -8.21
C ALA A 154 -10.61 6.69 -9.14
N ASP A 155 -9.80 7.62 -8.65
CA ASP A 155 -8.63 8.12 -9.38
C ASP A 155 -7.59 7.01 -9.57
N MET A 156 -7.22 6.32 -8.48
CA MET A 156 -6.26 5.21 -8.51
C MET A 156 -6.69 4.09 -9.46
N PHE A 157 -7.96 3.69 -9.42
CA PHE A 157 -8.50 2.61 -10.26
C PHE A 157 -8.99 3.11 -11.61
N ARG A 158 -8.73 4.39 -11.93
CA ARG A 158 -9.03 5.01 -13.21
C ARG A 158 -10.52 4.94 -13.59
N VAL A 159 -11.41 5.10 -12.59
CA VAL A 159 -12.85 5.11 -12.81
C VAL A 159 -13.24 6.29 -13.70
N SER A 160 -13.96 6.01 -14.76
CA SER A 160 -14.52 7.04 -15.64
C SER A 160 -15.93 6.66 -16.05
N ASP A 161 -16.84 7.63 -16.17
CA ASP A 161 -18.19 7.43 -16.67
C ASP A 161 -18.42 8.33 -17.89
N PRO A 162 -18.72 7.77 -19.06
CA PRO A 162 -18.85 6.34 -19.36
C PRO A 162 -17.50 5.61 -19.42
N ASN A 163 -17.50 4.31 -19.14
CA ASN A 163 -16.35 3.45 -19.37
C ASN A 163 -16.02 3.34 -20.86
N ASN A 164 -14.72 3.23 -21.15
CA ASN A 164 -14.21 2.91 -22.49
C ASN A 164 -14.87 3.74 -23.62
N GLY A 165 -14.78 5.06 -23.50
CA GLY A 165 -15.23 5.97 -24.57
C GLY A 165 -16.75 5.99 -24.84
N GLY A 166 -17.57 5.56 -23.90
CA GLY A 166 -19.01 5.69 -23.98
C GLY A 166 -19.81 4.42 -24.26
N PHE A 167 -19.15 3.28 -24.40
CA PHE A 167 -19.83 2.03 -24.74
C PHE A 167 -20.47 1.31 -23.54
N VAL A 168 -20.01 1.56 -22.34
CA VAL A 168 -20.51 0.89 -21.13
C VAL A 168 -20.62 1.89 -19.99
N SER A 169 -21.79 1.93 -19.33
CA SER A 169 -21.96 2.74 -18.12
C SER A 169 -21.05 2.24 -17.00
N ALA A 170 -20.36 3.15 -16.34
CA ALA A 170 -19.57 2.84 -15.17
C ALA A 170 -20.40 2.82 -13.87
N GLN A 171 -21.69 3.17 -13.90
CA GLN A 171 -22.51 3.27 -12.70
C GLN A 171 -22.54 2.01 -11.85
N PRO A 172 -22.64 0.77 -12.39
CA PRO A 172 -22.55 -0.43 -11.59
C PRO A 172 -21.22 -0.55 -10.82
N TYR A 173 -20.10 -0.19 -11.46
CA TYR A 173 -18.79 -0.21 -10.82
C TYR A 173 -18.65 0.89 -9.75
N ILE A 174 -19.11 2.11 -10.06
CA ILE A 174 -19.12 3.23 -9.11
C ILE A 174 -19.94 2.88 -7.87
N THR A 175 -21.14 2.31 -8.06
CA THR A 175 -22.01 1.89 -6.96
C THR A 175 -21.34 0.79 -6.12
N TRP A 176 -20.83 -0.24 -6.77
CA TRP A 176 -20.13 -1.34 -6.10
C TRP A 176 -18.93 -0.83 -5.29
N LEU A 177 -18.07 0.01 -5.87
CA LEU A 177 -16.89 0.56 -5.20
C LEU A 177 -17.27 1.40 -3.96
N LYS A 178 -18.29 2.26 -4.08
CA LYS A 178 -18.82 3.04 -2.95
C LYS A 178 -19.34 2.14 -1.83
N GLU A 179 -20.04 1.07 -2.17
CA GLU A 179 -20.52 0.09 -1.18
C GLU A 179 -19.37 -0.62 -0.46
N GLN A 180 -18.34 -1.07 -1.19
CA GLN A 180 -17.19 -1.74 -0.58
C GLN A 180 -16.43 -0.80 0.37
N ILE A 181 -16.25 0.47 -0.02
CA ILE A 181 -15.64 1.49 0.82
C ILE A 181 -16.49 1.75 2.07
N GLY A 182 -17.81 1.87 1.89
CA GLY A 182 -18.73 2.08 3.01
C GLY A 182 -18.72 0.92 4.02
N LYS A 183 -18.57 -0.31 3.54
CA LYS A 183 -18.43 -1.52 4.36
C LYS A 183 -17.03 -1.68 4.98
N ASN A 184 -16.12 -0.77 4.70
CA ASN A 184 -14.70 -0.84 5.11
C ASN A 184 -14.07 -2.20 4.75
N ARG A 185 -14.35 -2.68 3.51
CA ARG A 185 -13.87 -3.99 3.07
C ARG A 185 -12.34 -4.05 3.06
N PRO A 186 -11.71 -5.15 3.50
CA PRO A 186 -10.25 -5.32 3.44
C PRO A 186 -9.73 -5.13 2.01
N TYR A 187 -8.66 -4.33 1.88
CA TYR A 187 -8.11 -3.94 0.57
C TYR A 187 -7.72 -5.14 -0.31
N ASN A 188 -7.10 -6.16 0.27
CA ASN A 188 -6.73 -7.38 -0.44
C ASN A 188 -7.95 -8.16 -0.99
N GLU A 189 -9.09 -8.10 -0.30
CA GLU A 189 -10.33 -8.71 -0.77
C GLU A 189 -10.95 -7.89 -1.89
N LEU A 190 -10.96 -6.55 -1.73
CA LEU A 190 -11.42 -5.62 -2.76
C LEU A 190 -10.67 -5.84 -4.09
N VAL A 191 -9.32 -5.92 -4.03
CA VAL A 191 -8.48 -6.14 -5.20
C VAL A 191 -8.74 -7.52 -5.82
N ARG A 192 -8.85 -8.56 -5.00
CA ARG A 192 -9.16 -9.92 -5.48
C ARG A 192 -10.50 -9.97 -6.22
N ASP A 193 -11.52 -9.29 -5.69
CA ASP A 193 -12.83 -9.23 -6.32
C ASP A 193 -12.78 -8.51 -7.67
N MET A 194 -12.00 -7.43 -7.80
CA MET A 194 -11.83 -6.72 -9.07
C MET A 194 -11.08 -7.54 -10.11
N LEU A 195 -9.96 -8.16 -9.74
CA LEU A 195 -9.12 -8.91 -10.68
C LEU A 195 -9.76 -10.26 -11.09
N GLY A 196 -10.51 -10.88 -10.19
CA GLY A 196 -11.23 -12.12 -10.45
C GLY A 196 -12.67 -11.93 -10.92
N ALA A 197 -13.09 -10.71 -11.22
CA ALA A 197 -14.47 -10.40 -11.55
C ALA A 197 -14.92 -11.06 -12.88
N THR A 198 -16.06 -11.71 -12.84
CA THR A 198 -16.70 -12.32 -14.03
C THR A 198 -18.18 -11.97 -14.05
N GLY A 199 -18.80 -12.13 -15.22
CA GLY A 199 -20.23 -11.87 -15.42
C GLY A 199 -20.54 -10.51 -16.03
N LYS A 200 -21.77 -10.06 -15.88
CA LYS A 200 -22.26 -8.79 -16.45
C LYS A 200 -22.12 -7.66 -15.43
N PRO A 201 -21.88 -6.41 -15.87
CA PRO A 201 -21.67 -5.29 -14.94
C PRO A 201 -22.81 -5.05 -13.95
N TRP A 202 -24.05 -5.26 -14.39
CA TRP A 202 -25.24 -5.08 -13.53
C TRP A 202 -25.47 -6.21 -12.51
N ASP A 203 -24.86 -7.38 -12.75
CA ASP A 203 -24.89 -8.51 -11.81
C ASP A 203 -23.66 -8.48 -10.87
N ASN A 204 -22.53 -8.01 -11.39
CA ASN A 204 -21.26 -7.89 -10.65
C ASN A 204 -20.53 -6.60 -11.03
N GLY A 205 -20.69 -5.56 -10.21
CA GLY A 205 -20.09 -4.25 -10.46
C GLY A 205 -18.55 -4.25 -10.49
N ALA A 206 -17.89 -5.22 -9.83
CA ALA A 206 -16.42 -5.34 -9.84
C ALA A 206 -15.84 -5.54 -11.25
N THR A 207 -16.61 -6.10 -12.19
CA THR A 207 -16.21 -6.25 -13.60
C THR A 207 -15.86 -4.93 -14.28
N GLY A 208 -16.32 -3.82 -13.73
CA GLY A 208 -16.02 -2.48 -14.25
C GLY A 208 -14.54 -2.16 -14.28
N TYR A 209 -13.73 -2.75 -13.39
CA TYR A 209 -12.27 -2.61 -13.41
C TYR A 209 -11.67 -3.15 -14.72
N LEU A 210 -12.07 -4.35 -15.14
CA LEU A 210 -11.60 -4.96 -16.38
C LEU A 210 -12.23 -4.28 -17.61
N LEU A 211 -13.49 -3.88 -17.52
CA LEU A 211 -14.19 -3.19 -18.61
C LEU A 211 -13.65 -1.79 -18.88
N ARG A 212 -12.96 -1.18 -17.92
CA ARG A 212 -12.31 0.12 -18.10
C ARG A 212 -11.36 0.14 -19.30
N ASP A 213 -10.62 -0.93 -19.50
CA ASP A 213 -9.64 -1.09 -20.57
C ASP A 213 -10.11 -2.14 -21.60
N ARG A 214 -11.43 -2.25 -21.84
CA ARG A 214 -12.00 -3.17 -22.82
C ARG A 214 -11.37 -3.02 -24.19
N GLY A 215 -10.85 -4.12 -24.76
CA GLY A 215 -10.13 -4.13 -26.03
C GLY A 215 -8.65 -3.73 -25.92
N MET A 216 -8.17 -3.37 -24.72
CA MET A 216 -6.80 -2.98 -24.43
C MET A 216 -6.25 -3.84 -23.29
N LEU A 217 -6.25 -5.17 -23.46
CA LEU A 217 -5.89 -6.12 -22.40
C LEU A 217 -4.47 -5.95 -21.89
N LEU A 218 -3.53 -5.64 -22.78
CA LEU A 218 -2.13 -5.42 -22.40
C LEU A 218 -1.96 -4.15 -21.56
N ASP A 219 -2.72 -3.09 -21.88
CA ASP A 219 -2.72 -1.88 -21.07
C ASP A 219 -3.38 -2.13 -19.69
N ASN A 220 -4.44 -2.94 -19.64
CA ASN A 220 -5.05 -3.33 -18.36
C ASN A 220 -4.04 -4.07 -17.48
N LEU A 221 -3.28 -5.00 -18.05
CA LEU A 221 -2.22 -5.72 -17.34
C LEU A 221 -1.14 -4.75 -16.83
N ALA A 222 -0.61 -3.88 -17.69
CA ALA A 222 0.41 -2.90 -17.31
C ALA A 222 -0.07 -1.96 -16.19
N ASN A 223 -1.31 -1.45 -16.30
CA ASN A 223 -1.92 -0.63 -15.25
C ASN A 223 -2.11 -1.40 -13.94
N THR A 224 -2.51 -2.67 -14.01
CA THR A 224 -2.66 -3.54 -12.84
C THR A 224 -1.33 -3.69 -12.10
N PHE A 225 -0.25 -3.92 -12.81
CA PHE A 225 1.10 -4.01 -12.21
C PHE A 225 1.53 -2.68 -11.60
N SER A 226 1.30 -1.57 -12.31
CA SER A 226 1.63 -0.24 -11.78
C SER A 226 0.84 0.10 -10.51
N ILE A 227 -0.48 -0.15 -10.52
CA ILE A 227 -1.37 0.21 -9.40
C ILE A 227 -1.14 -0.67 -8.17
N PHE A 228 -1.05 -2.00 -8.34
CA PHE A 228 -1.06 -2.92 -7.21
C PHE A 228 0.32 -3.43 -6.80
N LEU A 229 1.30 -3.43 -7.72
CA LEU A 229 2.64 -3.92 -7.46
C LEU A 229 3.72 -2.83 -7.51
N GLY A 230 3.34 -1.59 -7.87
CA GLY A 230 4.28 -0.48 -7.99
C GLY A 230 5.37 -0.71 -9.03
N THR A 231 5.10 -1.56 -10.03
CA THR A 231 6.05 -1.96 -11.07
C THR A 231 5.53 -1.52 -12.42
N ASP A 232 6.30 -0.70 -13.12
CA ASP A 232 5.98 -0.31 -14.49
C ASP A 232 6.53 -1.36 -15.47
N VAL A 233 5.62 -2.01 -16.18
CA VAL A 233 5.92 -3.03 -17.19
C VAL A 233 5.45 -2.61 -18.58
N ALA A 234 4.94 -1.39 -18.74
CA ALA A 234 4.31 -0.94 -19.97
C ALA A 234 5.26 -0.98 -21.19
N CYS A 235 6.54 -0.65 -21.00
CA CYS A 235 7.54 -0.72 -22.08
C CYS A 235 7.73 -2.14 -22.61
N ALA A 236 7.55 -3.15 -21.75
CA ALA A 236 7.73 -4.56 -22.11
C ALA A 236 6.65 -5.10 -23.06
N GLN A 237 5.60 -4.35 -23.36
CA GLN A 237 4.64 -4.69 -24.43
C GLN A 237 5.30 -4.76 -25.82
N CYS A 238 6.29 -3.92 -26.10
CA CYS A 238 6.87 -3.77 -27.45
C CYS A 238 8.32 -4.24 -27.55
N HIS A 239 9.10 -4.16 -26.48
CA HIS A 239 10.51 -4.55 -26.43
C HIS A 239 10.92 -4.82 -24.98
N ASP A 240 12.09 -5.39 -24.74
CA ASP A 240 12.62 -5.56 -23.39
C ASP A 240 12.71 -4.22 -22.66
N HIS A 241 12.35 -4.20 -21.39
CA HIS A 241 12.23 -2.96 -20.63
C HIS A 241 13.59 -2.24 -20.51
N PRO A 242 13.70 -0.94 -20.86
CA PRO A 242 15.00 -0.27 -20.97
C PRO A 242 15.70 0.00 -19.64
N PHE A 243 14.96 -0.03 -18.51
CA PHE A 243 15.47 0.33 -17.20
C PHE A 243 15.24 -0.73 -16.12
N SER A 244 14.70 -1.91 -16.48
CA SER A 244 14.47 -3.03 -15.56
C SER A 244 14.70 -4.35 -16.28
N ASP A 245 14.68 -5.46 -15.53
CA ASP A 245 14.97 -6.79 -16.06
C ASP A 245 13.77 -7.47 -16.74
N TRP A 246 12.65 -6.75 -16.94
CA TRP A 246 11.47 -7.27 -17.60
C TRP A 246 11.72 -7.43 -19.11
N THR A 247 11.64 -8.68 -19.59
CA THR A 247 11.67 -8.94 -21.03
C THR A 247 10.27 -8.88 -21.64
N GLN A 248 10.19 -8.61 -22.94
CA GLN A 248 8.92 -8.68 -23.68
C GLN A 248 8.26 -10.05 -23.52
N MET A 249 9.05 -11.13 -23.57
CA MET A 249 8.53 -12.49 -23.42
C MET A 249 7.89 -12.70 -22.04
N GLN A 250 8.51 -12.20 -20.96
CA GLN A 250 7.94 -12.28 -19.61
C GLN A 250 6.63 -11.52 -19.50
N PHE A 251 6.54 -10.34 -20.14
CA PHE A 251 5.28 -9.58 -20.16
C PHE A 251 4.13 -10.36 -20.80
N TYR A 252 4.38 -11.10 -21.89
CA TYR A 252 3.36 -11.92 -22.55
C TYR A 252 3.06 -13.25 -21.87
N GLN A 253 3.82 -13.61 -20.83
CA GLN A 253 3.57 -14.78 -19.98
C GLN A 253 2.71 -14.46 -18.75
N LEU A 254 2.44 -13.18 -18.50
CA LEU A 254 1.57 -12.69 -17.41
C LEU A 254 0.11 -12.73 -17.83
#